data_63768f026abd04939aa9945ae288e16d
#
_entry.id   63768f026abd04939aa9945ae288e16d
#
_cell.length_a   1.000
_cell.length_b   1.000
_cell.length_c   1.000
_cell.angle_alpha   90.00
_cell.angle_beta   90.00
_cell.angle_gamma   90.00
#
_symmetry.space_group_name_H-M   'P 1'
#
loop_
_entity.id
_entity.type
_entity.pdbx_description
1 polymer ?
#
loop_
_entity_poly.entity_id
_entity_poly.type
_entity_poly.pdbx_seq_one_letter_code
_entity_poly.pdbx_strand_id
1 'polypeptide(L)'
;TAKALALGLRPIVVLNKVDKPDAEPDRALDECFDLFASLGANDDQLDFPHMYASGRAGWADHELDGPRKDLSALFDLVVNHVYAPKQTAQIGNDFQMLATTLGNDPFVGRILTGRVESGSLKVGATIQALTRLGQKIEQFRVTRIQAFRGLAPQDIELAEAGDIVSLAGMSKATVSDTLCALAVDTPLHAQPIDPPTITVTFGINDSPLAGREGKKVQSRVIRERLLKEAESNVAIKISETPGGEAFEVAGRGELQMGVLIENMRREGFELSISRPQVLMREGENGERLEPIEEVTIDVDDEYSGTVIEKITGTRKGDLAEMNQTGNGKTRIIAHVPSRGLIGYYGEFLTDTRGTGVLNRVFHEWAPFRGTIPGRRAGVLISMENGVSVAYALWNLEERGRMFIGAQAPIYQGMIIGEHSRDNDLEVNPLKGKKLTNVRASGTDDAVRLTTPIQMSLEEAIAYIDDDELVEVTPQSIRLRKRYLDPHERKRMSKTK
;
A
#
# COMPACT_ATOMS: atom_id res chain seq x y z
N THR A 1 9.57 17.28 -6.27
CA THR A 1 10.38 18.50 -6.51
C THR A 1 11.07 18.95 -5.22
N ALA A 2 10.39 19.21 -4.08
CA ALA A 2 10.97 19.73 -2.83
C ALA A 2 12.20 18.94 -2.35
N LYS A 3 12.13 17.58 -2.30
CA LYS A 3 13.27 16.74 -1.91
C LYS A 3 14.47 16.86 -2.85
N ALA A 4 14.22 17.02 -4.16
CA ALA A 4 15.29 17.18 -5.16
C ALA A 4 16.01 18.53 -4.96
N LEU A 5 15.26 19.60 -4.72
CA LEU A 5 15.82 20.92 -4.42
C LEU A 5 16.61 20.92 -3.11
N ALA A 6 16.08 20.30 -2.04
CA ALA A 6 16.76 20.17 -0.76
C ALA A 6 18.06 19.36 -0.83
N LEU A 7 18.18 18.42 -1.78
CA LEU A 7 19.40 17.66 -2.08
C LEU A 7 20.39 18.42 -2.98
N GLY A 8 20.09 19.67 -3.34
CA GLY A 8 20.95 20.49 -4.18
C GLY A 8 20.96 20.08 -5.66
N LEU A 9 19.97 19.32 -6.12
CA LEU A 9 19.88 18.97 -7.54
C LEU A 9 19.50 20.18 -8.38
N ARG A 10 20.09 20.31 -9.56
CA ARG A 10 19.82 21.38 -10.50
C ARG A 10 18.70 20.96 -11.46
N PRO A 11 17.58 21.69 -11.51
CA PRO A 11 16.46 21.34 -12.36
C PRO A 11 16.72 21.70 -13.84
N ILE A 12 16.09 20.94 -14.73
CA ILE A 12 15.87 21.28 -16.15
C ILE A 12 14.37 21.22 -16.36
N VAL A 13 13.78 22.26 -16.93
CA VAL A 13 12.34 22.32 -17.24
C VAL A 13 12.12 22.03 -18.71
N VAL A 14 11.27 21.05 -19.02
CA VAL A 14 10.87 20.73 -20.40
C VAL A 14 9.38 20.97 -20.54
N LEU A 15 9.03 22.02 -21.25
CA LEU A 15 7.66 22.41 -21.59
C LEU A 15 7.17 21.52 -22.73
N ASN A 16 6.54 20.40 -22.39
CA ASN A 16 6.11 19.41 -23.37
C ASN A 16 4.69 19.70 -23.87
N LYS A 17 4.36 19.14 -25.04
CA LYS A 17 3.06 19.28 -25.71
C LYS A 17 2.78 20.71 -26.22
N VAL A 18 3.80 21.48 -26.54
CA VAL A 18 3.66 22.83 -27.11
C VAL A 18 3.07 22.83 -28.52
N ASP A 19 2.90 21.65 -29.12
CA ASP A 19 2.21 21.46 -30.40
C ASP A 19 0.68 21.48 -30.30
N LYS A 20 0.12 21.55 -29.11
CA LYS A 20 -1.33 21.62 -28.93
C LYS A 20 -1.85 23.05 -29.12
N PRO A 21 -3.10 23.21 -29.65
CA PRO A 21 -3.67 24.55 -29.91
C PRO A 21 -3.94 25.38 -28.64
N ASP A 22 -4.11 24.68 -27.50
CA ASP A 22 -4.38 25.22 -26.17
C ASP A 22 -3.14 25.27 -25.27
N ALA A 23 -1.94 25.14 -25.84
CA ALA A 23 -0.70 25.22 -25.10
C ALA A 23 -0.39 26.66 -24.66
N GLU A 24 -0.07 26.83 -23.38
CA GLU A 24 0.34 28.08 -22.75
C GLU A 24 1.75 27.93 -22.15
N PRO A 25 2.81 27.82 -22.97
CA PRO A 25 4.14 27.48 -22.45
C PRO A 25 4.72 28.55 -21.53
N ASP A 26 4.50 29.85 -21.82
CA ASP A 26 5.01 30.94 -20.99
C ASP A 26 4.39 30.91 -19.58
N ARG A 27 3.07 30.71 -19.50
CA ARG A 27 2.39 30.53 -18.22
C ARG A 27 2.92 29.34 -17.45
N ALA A 28 3.13 28.20 -18.12
CA ALA A 28 3.67 27.00 -17.47
C ALA A 28 5.10 27.21 -16.95
N LEU A 29 5.90 28.02 -17.65
CA LEU A 29 7.24 28.38 -17.19
C LEU A 29 7.20 29.27 -15.94
N ASP A 30 6.33 30.28 -15.92
CA ASP A 30 6.13 31.17 -14.77
C ASP A 30 5.64 30.35 -13.54
N GLU A 31 4.67 29.46 -13.73
CA GLU A 31 4.18 28.56 -12.66
C GLU A 31 5.28 27.62 -12.13
N CYS A 32 6.21 27.15 -12.98
CA CYS A 32 7.37 26.37 -12.54
C CYS A 32 8.34 27.20 -11.69
N PHE A 33 8.61 28.44 -12.11
CA PHE A 33 9.45 29.37 -11.38
C PHE A 33 8.87 29.68 -9.99
N ASP A 34 7.59 30.04 -9.93
CA ASP A 34 6.87 30.32 -8.68
C ASP A 34 6.88 29.10 -7.74
N LEU A 35 6.68 27.90 -8.30
CA LEU A 35 6.75 26.66 -7.55
C LEU A 35 8.13 26.46 -6.93
N PHE A 36 9.21 26.63 -7.70
CA PHE A 36 10.57 26.41 -7.17
C PHE A 36 10.91 27.44 -6.11
N ALA A 37 10.54 28.72 -6.33
CA ALA A 37 10.71 29.79 -5.35
C ALA A 37 9.94 29.48 -4.04
N SER A 38 8.69 29.04 -4.13
CA SER A 38 7.88 28.67 -2.96
C SER A 38 8.42 27.47 -2.18
N LEU A 39 9.16 26.56 -2.86
CA LEU A 39 9.81 25.40 -2.26
C LEU A 39 11.21 25.71 -1.70
N GLY A 40 11.64 26.98 -1.71
CA GLY A 40 12.92 27.40 -1.17
C GLY A 40 14.13 27.08 -2.03
N ALA A 41 13.96 27.05 -3.36
CA ALA A 41 15.07 26.92 -4.30
C ALA A 41 16.07 28.07 -4.15
N ASN A 42 17.36 27.76 -4.27
CA ASN A 42 18.42 28.77 -4.30
C ASN A 42 18.56 29.41 -5.69
N ASP A 43 19.38 30.45 -5.82
CA ASP A 43 19.55 31.20 -7.07
C ASP A 43 20.01 30.31 -8.25
N ASP A 44 20.93 29.36 -8.01
CA ASP A 44 21.40 28.40 -9.04
C ASP A 44 20.29 27.46 -9.50
N GLN A 45 19.31 27.19 -8.65
CA GLN A 45 18.16 26.34 -8.96
C GLN A 45 17.01 27.12 -9.61
N LEU A 46 16.91 28.41 -9.35
CA LEU A 46 15.96 29.32 -10.01
C LEU A 46 16.42 29.75 -11.41
N ASP A 47 17.73 29.74 -11.66
CA ASP A 47 18.32 29.93 -12.98
C ASP A 47 18.37 28.62 -13.79
N PHE A 48 17.23 27.94 -13.84
CA PHE A 48 17.12 26.65 -14.53
C PHE A 48 16.98 26.81 -16.04
N PRO A 49 17.70 26.04 -16.87
CA PRO A 49 17.47 25.98 -18.29
C PRO A 49 16.12 25.34 -18.60
N HIS A 50 15.46 25.83 -19.64
CA HIS A 50 14.22 25.27 -20.13
C HIS A 50 14.25 24.96 -21.62
N MET A 51 13.34 24.10 -22.06
CA MET A 51 13.15 23.74 -23.46
C MET A 51 11.68 23.54 -23.79
N TYR A 52 11.36 23.78 -25.03
CA TYR A 52 10.06 23.48 -25.62
C TYR A 52 10.11 22.13 -26.33
N ALA A 53 9.09 21.30 -26.17
CA ALA A 53 9.11 19.96 -26.73
C ALA A 53 7.73 19.49 -27.19
N SER A 54 7.74 18.57 -28.14
CA SER A 54 6.64 17.65 -28.43
C SER A 54 7.15 16.22 -28.42
N GLY A 55 6.99 15.55 -27.30
CA GLY A 55 7.39 14.15 -27.16
C GLY A 55 6.68 13.22 -28.16
N ARG A 56 5.44 13.56 -28.58
CA ARG A 56 4.71 12.82 -29.60
C ARG A 56 5.34 12.98 -30.99
N ALA A 57 5.78 14.19 -31.33
CA ALA A 57 6.41 14.48 -32.61
C ALA A 57 7.93 14.19 -32.59
N GLY A 58 8.50 13.91 -31.41
CA GLY A 58 9.89 13.47 -31.24
C GLY A 58 10.92 14.59 -31.39
N TRP A 59 10.59 15.83 -30.96
CA TRP A 59 11.51 16.98 -31.01
C TRP A 59 11.55 17.77 -29.72
N ALA A 60 12.67 18.44 -29.46
CA ALA A 60 12.83 19.45 -28.43
C ALA A 60 13.74 20.58 -28.98
N ASP A 61 13.45 21.83 -28.58
CA ASP A 61 14.20 23.00 -29.01
C ASP A 61 14.31 24.04 -27.90
N HIS A 62 15.34 24.88 -27.96
CA HIS A 62 15.53 26.01 -27.03
C HIS A 62 14.52 27.13 -27.23
N GLU A 63 14.01 27.27 -28.43
CA GLU A 63 13.03 28.29 -28.80
C GLU A 63 11.73 27.67 -29.29
N LEU A 64 10.60 28.30 -28.96
CA LEU A 64 9.28 27.84 -29.37
C LEU A 64 9.13 27.72 -30.90
N ASP A 65 9.74 28.62 -31.62
CA ASP A 65 9.73 28.69 -33.10
C ASP A 65 11.00 28.06 -33.72
N GLY A 66 11.77 27.33 -32.98
CA GLY A 66 12.99 26.66 -33.42
C GLY A 66 12.79 25.60 -34.52
N PRO A 67 13.85 25.03 -35.06
CA PRO A 67 13.81 24.10 -36.21
C PRO A 67 13.12 22.76 -35.97
N ARG A 68 12.78 22.38 -34.71
CA ARG A 68 11.99 21.20 -34.35
C ARG A 68 12.45 19.88 -35.00
N LYS A 69 13.76 19.65 -35.05
CA LYS A 69 14.35 18.50 -35.77
C LYS A 69 14.16 17.18 -35.08
N ASP A 70 14.69 17.05 -33.88
CA ASP A 70 14.73 15.83 -33.06
C ASP A 70 14.98 16.18 -31.58
N LEU A 71 15.34 15.18 -30.76
CA LEU A 71 15.61 15.35 -29.33
C LEU A 71 17.09 15.66 -29.01
N SER A 72 17.96 15.87 -30.02
CA SER A 72 19.40 16.08 -29.81
C SER A 72 19.69 17.28 -28.92
N ALA A 73 18.96 18.39 -29.15
CA ALA A 73 19.11 19.60 -28.33
C ALA A 73 18.82 19.35 -26.84
N LEU A 74 17.84 18.49 -26.51
CA LEU A 74 17.56 18.09 -25.13
C LEU A 74 18.70 17.23 -24.56
N PHE A 75 19.22 16.30 -25.32
CA PHE A 75 20.33 15.46 -24.86
C PHE A 75 21.62 16.28 -24.67
N ASP A 76 21.89 17.23 -25.56
CA ASP A 76 23.01 18.15 -25.41
C ASP A 76 22.85 19.03 -24.17
N LEU A 77 21.64 19.53 -23.89
CA LEU A 77 21.36 20.27 -22.66
C LEU A 77 21.62 19.42 -21.42
N VAL A 78 21.14 18.17 -21.39
CA VAL A 78 21.38 17.25 -20.26
C VAL A 78 22.88 17.02 -20.05
N VAL A 79 23.64 16.74 -21.11
CA VAL A 79 25.08 16.49 -21.03
C VAL A 79 25.86 17.72 -20.52
N ASN A 80 25.44 18.92 -20.91
CA ASN A 80 26.12 20.15 -20.54
C ASN A 80 25.71 20.69 -19.16
N HIS A 81 24.46 20.49 -18.74
CA HIS A 81 23.93 21.06 -17.51
C HIS A 81 24.05 20.13 -16.30
N VAL A 82 23.82 18.83 -16.50
CA VAL A 82 23.88 17.85 -15.40
C VAL A 82 25.33 17.51 -15.11
N TYR A 83 25.74 17.63 -13.84
CA TYR A 83 27.07 17.19 -13.44
C TYR A 83 27.26 15.71 -13.75
N ALA A 84 28.41 15.39 -14.31
CA ALA A 84 28.83 13.99 -14.41
C ALA A 84 28.72 13.35 -13.03
N PRO A 85 28.24 12.10 -12.93
CA PRO A 85 28.22 11.39 -11.66
C PRO A 85 29.60 11.50 -11.03
N LYS A 86 29.68 11.94 -9.76
CA LYS A 86 30.97 11.94 -9.06
C LYS A 86 31.52 10.52 -9.27
N GLN A 87 32.66 10.41 -9.89
CA GLN A 87 33.36 9.15 -10.08
C GLN A 87 33.84 8.66 -8.69
N THR A 88 32.90 8.32 -7.83
CA THR A 88 33.13 7.49 -6.66
C THR A 88 33.41 6.04 -7.07
N ALA A 89 33.36 5.77 -8.37
CA ALA A 89 33.73 4.53 -9.00
C ALA A 89 35.21 4.30 -8.85
N GLN A 90 35.62 3.80 -7.70
CA GLN A 90 36.99 3.42 -7.40
C GLN A 90 37.25 2.00 -7.97
N ILE A 91 37.45 1.91 -9.28
CA ILE A 91 37.64 0.64 -10.02
C ILE A 91 38.79 -0.19 -9.45
N GLY A 92 39.77 0.43 -8.83
CA GLY A 92 40.93 -0.24 -8.24
C GLY A 92 40.79 -0.72 -6.81
N ASN A 93 39.66 -0.51 -6.18
CA ASN A 93 39.37 -0.88 -4.80
C ASN A 93 38.69 -2.25 -4.70
N ASP A 94 38.52 -2.73 -3.46
CA ASP A 94 37.74 -3.92 -3.18
C ASP A 94 36.28 -3.74 -3.58
N PHE A 95 35.65 -4.82 -4.06
CA PHE A 95 34.27 -4.84 -4.48
C PHE A 95 33.33 -4.52 -3.31
N GLN A 96 32.44 -3.57 -3.52
CA GLN A 96 31.32 -3.28 -2.63
C GLN A 96 30.06 -2.91 -3.43
N MET A 97 28.94 -3.46 -3.03
CA MET A 97 27.61 -3.19 -3.60
C MET A 97 26.57 -3.12 -2.49
N LEU A 98 25.73 -2.10 -2.49
CA LEU A 98 24.55 -2.04 -1.61
C LEU A 98 23.38 -2.76 -2.27
N ALA A 99 22.83 -3.77 -1.60
CA ALA A 99 21.62 -4.44 -2.06
C ALA A 99 20.38 -3.55 -1.86
N THR A 100 19.70 -3.19 -2.94
CA THR A 100 18.54 -2.28 -2.92
C THR A 100 17.21 -2.96 -3.25
N THR A 101 17.26 -4.04 -4.03
CA THR A 101 16.06 -4.76 -4.46
C THR A 101 16.26 -6.27 -4.28
N LEU A 102 15.26 -6.94 -3.71
CA LEU A 102 15.21 -8.38 -3.58
C LEU A 102 14.27 -8.95 -4.66
N GLY A 103 14.75 -9.97 -5.36
CA GLY A 103 13.98 -10.76 -6.30
C GLY A 103 14.18 -12.24 -6.06
N ASN A 104 13.37 -13.05 -6.75
CA ASN A 104 13.53 -14.51 -6.75
C ASN A 104 13.35 -15.03 -8.18
N ASP A 105 14.29 -15.85 -8.62
CA ASP A 105 14.26 -16.53 -9.92
C ASP A 105 14.04 -18.03 -9.67
N PRO A 106 13.14 -18.70 -10.42
CA PRO A 106 12.84 -20.12 -10.22
C PRO A 106 14.05 -21.06 -10.36
N PHE A 107 15.10 -20.65 -11.08
CA PHE A 107 16.27 -21.47 -11.38
C PHE A 107 17.48 -21.17 -10.49
N VAL A 108 17.72 -19.89 -10.19
CA VAL A 108 18.90 -19.46 -9.42
C VAL A 108 18.57 -19.02 -8.00
N GLY A 109 17.30 -19.03 -7.64
CA GLY A 109 16.82 -18.67 -6.31
C GLY A 109 16.85 -17.17 -6.06
N ARG A 110 17.33 -16.79 -4.88
CA ARG A 110 17.38 -15.39 -4.42
C ARG A 110 18.31 -14.54 -5.28
N ILE A 111 17.81 -13.37 -5.69
CA ILE A 111 18.54 -12.37 -6.46
C ILE A 111 18.53 -11.04 -5.71
N LEU A 112 19.70 -10.42 -5.57
CA LEU A 112 19.84 -9.07 -5.05
C LEU A 112 20.35 -8.14 -6.14
N THR A 113 19.59 -7.07 -6.37
CA THR A 113 19.96 -6.01 -7.31
C THR A 113 20.47 -4.80 -6.55
N GLY A 114 21.50 -4.17 -7.06
CA GLY A 114 22.09 -2.97 -6.49
C GLY A 114 23.10 -2.33 -7.42
N ARG A 115 23.63 -1.20 -6.99
CA ARG A 115 24.72 -0.52 -7.68
C ARG A 115 26.04 -0.96 -7.10
N VAL A 116 27.00 -1.25 -7.97
CA VAL A 116 28.40 -1.45 -7.58
C VAL A 116 29.00 -0.09 -7.23
N GLU A 117 29.35 0.11 -5.96
CA GLU A 117 29.90 1.38 -5.47
C GLU A 117 31.42 1.44 -5.65
N SER A 118 32.12 0.30 -5.53
CA SER A 118 33.56 0.21 -5.73
C SER A 118 34.01 -1.16 -6.27
N GLY A 119 35.15 -1.21 -6.88
CA GLY A 119 35.80 -2.41 -7.35
C GLY A 119 35.14 -3.05 -8.57
N SER A 120 35.44 -4.33 -8.75
CA SER A 120 34.85 -5.15 -9.80
C SER A 120 34.56 -6.57 -9.30
N LEU A 121 33.58 -7.23 -9.93
CA LEU A 121 33.12 -8.56 -9.55
C LEU A 121 32.98 -9.45 -10.78
N LYS A 122 33.56 -10.66 -10.72
CA LYS A 122 33.40 -11.69 -11.76
C LYS A 122 32.50 -12.82 -11.30
N VAL A 123 31.78 -13.42 -12.23
CA VAL A 123 31.05 -14.67 -11.99
C VAL A 123 32.01 -15.72 -11.42
N GLY A 124 31.57 -16.45 -10.40
CA GLY A 124 32.38 -17.46 -9.70
C GLY A 124 33.26 -16.92 -8.57
N ALA A 125 33.35 -15.61 -8.38
CA ALA A 125 34.06 -15.02 -7.24
C ALA A 125 33.36 -15.34 -5.92
N THR A 126 34.11 -15.46 -4.84
CA THR A 126 33.61 -15.63 -3.49
C THR A 126 33.58 -14.27 -2.79
N ILE A 127 32.41 -13.88 -2.31
CA ILE A 127 32.15 -12.62 -1.60
C ILE A 127 31.40 -12.89 -0.29
N GLN A 128 31.24 -11.85 0.52
CA GLN A 128 30.47 -11.92 1.76
C GLN A 128 29.37 -10.87 1.79
N ALA A 129 28.40 -11.10 2.65
CA ALA A 129 27.34 -10.16 2.97
C ALA A 129 27.50 -9.66 4.41
N LEU A 130 27.41 -8.34 4.58
CA LEU A 130 27.43 -7.66 5.88
C LEU A 130 26.10 -6.99 6.15
N THR A 131 25.62 -7.09 7.39
CA THR A 131 24.46 -6.27 7.82
C THR A 131 24.83 -4.79 7.81
N ARG A 132 23.84 -3.93 7.88
CA ARG A 132 24.02 -2.48 8.07
C ARG A 132 24.92 -2.11 9.27
N LEU A 133 25.00 -2.97 10.29
CA LEU A 133 25.83 -2.78 11.48
C LEU A 133 27.22 -3.45 11.36
N GLY A 134 27.58 -3.96 10.18
CA GLY A 134 28.88 -4.59 9.94
C GLY A 134 29.00 -6.06 10.39
N GLN A 135 27.88 -6.69 10.82
CA GLN A 135 27.90 -8.11 11.18
C GLN A 135 27.87 -8.98 9.93
N LYS A 136 28.74 -10.00 9.88
CA LYS A 136 28.80 -10.96 8.79
C LYS A 136 27.56 -11.88 8.80
N ILE A 137 26.84 -11.91 7.66
CA ILE A 137 25.65 -12.73 7.46
C ILE A 137 26.02 -14.11 6.90
N GLU A 138 26.70 -14.10 5.77
CA GLU A 138 27.10 -15.28 5.03
C GLU A 138 28.29 -14.97 4.09
N GLN A 139 28.94 -16.03 3.67
CA GLN A 139 29.90 -16.01 2.59
C GLN A 139 29.41 -16.95 1.49
N PHE A 140 29.44 -16.49 0.23
CA PHE A 140 28.86 -17.24 -0.87
C PHE A 140 29.63 -17.02 -2.16
N ARG A 141 29.45 -17.95 -3.10
CA ARG A 141 29.99 -17.85 -4.45
C ARG A 141 28.96 -17.25 -5.38
N VAL A 142 29.29 -16.20 -6.12
CA VAL A 142 28.43 -15.59 -7.13
C VAL A 142 28.23 -16.56 -8.28
N THR A 143 26.98 -17.01 -8.46
CA THR A 143 26.63 -17.97 -9.50
C THR A 143 26.24 -17.30 -10.81
N ARG A 144 25.69 -16.07 -10.73
CA ARG A 144 25.20 -15.32 -11.89
C ARG A 144 25.28 -13.82 -11.63
N ILE A 145 25.64 -13.06 -12.67
CA ILE A 145 25.56 -11.61 -12.69
C ILE A 145 24.73 -11.21 -13.89
N GLN A 146 23.71 -10.38 -13.66
CA GLN A 146 22.85 -9.85 -14.73
C GLN A 146 22.87 -8.32 -14.70
N ALA A 147 22.89 -7.70 -15.87
CA ALA A 147 22.66 -6.27 -16.07
C ALA A 147 21.55 -6.05 -17.07
N PHE A 148 20.80 -4.98 -16.90
CA PHE A 148 19.80 -4.58 -17.89
C PHE A 148 20.51 -3.92 -19.09
N ARG A 149 20.21 -4.44 -20.27
CA ARG A 149 20.58 -3.84 -21.56
C ARG A 149 19.30 -3.55 -22.31
N GLY A 150 18.89 -2.27 -22.33
CA GLY A 150 17.52 -1.91 -22.71
C GLY A 150 16.49 -2.41 -21.69
N LEU A 151 15.47 -3.12 -22.15
CA LEU A 151 14.36 -3.61 -21.30
C LEU A 151 14.57 -5.05 -20.78
N ALA A 152 15.59 -5.75 -21.24
CA ALA A 152 15.82 -7.15 -20.90
C ALA A 152 17.07 -7.33 -20.02
N PRO A 153 17.01 -8.19 -18.99
CA PRO A 153 18.20 -8.60 -18.24
C PRO A 153 19.09 -9.50 -19.13
N GLN A 154 20.38 -9.26 -19.11
CA GLN A 154 21.38 -10.06 -19.81
C GLN A 154 22.45 -10.51 -18.83
N ASP A 155 22.94 -11.74 -19.02
CA ASP A 155 24.04 -12.27 -18.24
C ASP A 155 25.36 -11.58 -18.68
N ILE A 156 26.13 -11.18 -17.68
CA ILE A 156 27.45 -10.58 -17.87
C ILE A 156 28.48 -11.33 -17.02
N GLU A 157 29.72 -11.36 -17.47
CA GLU A 157 30.81 -12.05 -16.75
C GLU A 157 31.50 -11.16 -15.73
N LEU A 158 31.51 -9.84 -15.97
CA LEU A 158 32.18 -8.85 -15.15
C LEU A 158 31.24 -7.67 -14.89
N ALA A 159 31.14 -7.26 -13.63
CA ALA A 159 30.53 -6.01 -13.20
C ALA A 159 31.61 -5.08 -12.64
N GLU A 160 31.51 -3.79 -12.94
CA GLU A 160 32.43 -2.76 -12.50
C GLU A 160 31.73 -1.65 -11.72
N ALA A 161 32.50 -0.90 -10.96
CA ALA A 161 31.98 0.24 -10.20
C ALA A 161 31.16 1.19 -11.09
N GLY A 162 29.94 1.50 -10.65
CA GLY A 162 28.95 2.28 -11.38
C GLY A 162 27.85 1.43 -12.06
N ASP A 163 28.08 0.14 -12.30
CA ASP A 163 27.09 -0.76 -12.88
C ASP A 163 25.93 -1.02 -11.89
N ILE A 164 24.72 -1.12 -12.41
CA ILE A 164 23.56 -1.65 -11.69
C ILE A 164 23.38 -3.10 -12.12
N VAL A 165 23.58 -4.02 -11.18
CA VAL A 165 23.58 -5.45 -11.45
C VAL A 165 22.73 -6.23 -10.49
N SER A 166 22.25 -7.38 -10.96
CA SER A 166 21.57 -8.39 -10.15
C SER A 166 22.50 -9.57 -9.92
N LEU A 167 22.72 -9.93 -8.67
CA LEU A 167 23.60 -11.02 -8.25
C LEU A 167 22.79 -12.19 -7.72
N ALA A 168 23.21 -13.42 -8.06
CA ALA A 168 22.66 -14.65 -7.49
C ALA A 168 23.76 -15.49 -6.82
N GLY A 169 23.36 -16.37 -5.90
CA GLY A 169 24.26 -17.28 -5.17
C GLY A 169 24.17 -17.16 -3.64
N MET A 170 23.50 -16.13 -3.12
CA MET A 170 23.23 -15.94 -1.69
C MET A 170 21.96 -16.67 -1.24
N SER A 171 21.89 -16.96 0.07
CA SER A 171 20.74 -17.60 0.69
C SER A 171 20.08 -16.75 1.78
N LYS A 172 20.82 -15.90 2.48
CA LYS A 172 20.36 -15.14 3.66
C LYS A 172 20.36 -13.64 3.43
N ALA A 173 21.35 -13.13 2.69
CA ALA A 173 21.48 -11.69 2.44
C ALA A 173 20.21 -11.07 1.88
N THR A 174 19.91 -9.83 2.25
CA THR A 174 18.66 -9.13 1.93
C THR A 174 18.91 -7.67 1.55
N VAL A 175 17.84 -6.92 1.35
CA VAL A 175 17.90 -5.48 1.06
C VAL A 175 18.54 -4.73 2.24
N SER A 176 19.30 -3.68 1.94
CA SER A 176 20.13 -2.87 2.85
C SER A 176 21.37 -3.58 3.39
N ASP A 177 21.65 -4.82 2.97
CA ASP A 177 22.92 -5.47 3.25
C ASP A 177 23.98 -5.03 2.24
N THR A 178 25.25 -5.02 2.67
CA THR A 178 26.39 -4.76 1.82
C THR A 178 26.97 -6.09 1.32
N LEU A 179 27.00 -6.27 0.00
CA LEU A 179 27.72 -7.38 -0.63
C LEU A 179 29.12 -6.90 -0.98
N CYS A 180 30.14 -7.58 -0.48
CA CYS A 180 31.52 -7.08 -0.60
C CYS A 180 32.56 -8.18 -0.67
N ALA A 181 33.78 -7.79 -1.09
CA ALA A 181 34.97 -8.65 -1.03
C ALA A 181 35.26 -9.10 0.41
N LEU A 182 35.94 -10.23 0.57
CA LEU A 182 36.21 -10.81 1.90
C LEU A 182 37.09 -9.93 2.80
N ALA A 183 37.86 -9.02 2.20
CA ALA A 183 38.73 -8.08 2.90
C ALA A 183 38.00 -6.88 3.49
N VAL A 184 36.74 -6.64 3.08
CA VAL A 184 35.95 -5.49 3.52
C VAL A 184 35.17 -5.85 4.78
N ASP A 185 35.33 -5.05 5.82
CA ASP A 185 34.65 -5.17 7.12
C ASP A 185 33.67 -4.02 7.42
N THR A 186 33.74 -2.95 6.62
CA THR A 186 32.91 -1.75 6.80
C THR A 186 31.76 -1.74 5.82
N PRO A 187 30.48 -1.78 6.30
CA PRO A 187 29.32 -1.78 5.43
C PRO A 187 29.08 -0.40 4.80
N LEU A 188 28.45 -0.40 3.64
CA LEU A 188 27.95 0.82 3.01
C LEU A 188 26.79 1.42 3.82
N HIS A 189 26.65 2.74 3.78
CA HIS A 189 25.54 3.41 4.44
C HIS A 189 24.20 3.03 3.81
N ALA A 190 23.31 2.47 4.61
CA ALA A 190 21.98 2.07 4.18
C ALA A 190 20.91 2.59 5.15
N GLN A 191 19.76 3.02 4.60
CA GLN A 191 18.62 3.38 5.41
C GLN A 191 18.03 2.14 6.10
N PRO A 192 17.54 2.27 7.34
CA PRO A 192 16.83 1.19 8.00
C PRO A 192 15.56 0.83 7.23
N ILE A 193 15.26 -0.46 7.20
CA ILE A 193 13.97 -0.93 6.67
C ILE A 193 12.95 -0.82 7.79
N ASP A 194 11.85 -0.09 7.55
CA ASP A 194 10.77 0.03 8.52
C ASP A 194 10.22 -1.34 8.90
N PRO A 195 10.03 -1.61 10.19
CA PRO A 195 9.45 -2.86 10.63
C PRO A 195 7.98 -2.97 10.20
N PRO A 196 7.41 -4.18 10.12
CA PRO A 196 5.98 -4.35 9.98
C PRO A 196 5.28 -3.76 11.21
N THR A 197 4.18 -3.03 10.98
CA THR A 197 3.39 -2.34 12.01
C THR A 197 2.01 -2.97 12.20
N ILE A 198 1.48 -3.63 11.17
CA ILE A 198 0.17 -4.29 11.20
C ILE A 198 0.28 -5.77 10.84
N THR A 199 -0.69 -6.54 11.28
CA THR A 199 -0.89 -7.94 10.91
C THR A 199 -2.34 -8.17 10.47
N VAL A 200 -2.52 -9.07 9.51
CA VAL A 200 -3.81 -9.51 9.01
C VAL A 200 -3.80 -11.03 8.92
N THR A 201 -4.87 -11.68 9.37
CA THR A 201 -5.00 -13.13 9.24
C THR A 201 -5.61 -13.50 7.88
N PHE A 202 -4.92 -14.37 7.15
CA PHE A 202 -5.35 -14.97 5.90
C PHE A 202 -5.79 -16.41 6.18
N GLY A 203 -7.07 -16.66 6.09
CA GLY A 203 -7.66 -18.00 6.26
C GLY A 203 -8.25 -18.55 4.96
N ILE A 204 -8.61 -19.81 4.99
CA ILE A 204 -9.42 -20.40 3.95
C ILE A 204 -10.82 -19.77 3.95
N ASN A 205 -11.48 -19.73 2.78
CA ASN A 205 -12.90 -19.42 2.73
C ASN A 205 -13.69 -20.67 3.13
N ASP A 206 -14.28 -20.66 4.31
CA ASP A 206 -15.11 -21.72 4.89
C ASP A 206 -16.61 -21.39 4.86
N SER A 207 -17.00 -20.38 4.07
CA SER A 207 -18.39 -19.98 3.90
C SER A 207 -19.20 -21.06 3.13
N PRO A 208 -20.54 -21.07 3.24
CA PRO A 208 -21.39 -21.94 2.42
C PRO A 208 -21.31 -21.69 0.91
N LEU A 209 -20.70 -20.59 0.49
CA LEU A 209 -20.48 -20.25 -0.92
C LEU A 209 -19.04 -20.53 -1.40
N ALA A 210 -18.18 -21.07 -0.54
CA ALA A 210 -16.79 -21.36 -0.86
C ALA A 210 -16.65 -22.30 -2.07
N GLY A 211 -15.64 -22.04 -2.92
CA GLY A 211 -15.34 -22.84 -4.10
C GLY A 211 -16.27 -22.62 -5.30
N ARG A 212 -17.22 -21.68 -5.23
CA ARG A 212 -18.14 -21.38 -6.32
C ARG A 212 -17.55 -20.41 -7.35
N GLU A 213 -16.68 -19.52 -6.91
CA GLU A 213 -16.14 -18.44 -7.73
C GLU A 213 -14.64 -18.59 -7.97
N GLY A 214 -13.89 -19.15 -7.01
CA GLY A 214 -12.46 -19.41 -7.10
C GLY A 214 -12.12 -20.91 -7.07
N LYS A 215 -10.96 -21.26 -7.64
CA LYS A 215 -10.47 -22.65 -7.65
C LYS A 215 -9.40 -22.92 -6.59
N LYS A 216 -8.77 -21.87 -6.06
CA LYS A 216 -7.67 -21.95 -5.10
C LYS A 216 -8.19 -21.68 -3.68
N VAL A 217 -8.76 -22.72 -3.07
CA VAL A 217 -9.45 -22.66 -1.76
C VAL A 217 -8.71 -23.42 -0.64
N GLN A 218 -7.62 -24.14 -0.98
CA GLN A 218 -6.91 -25.00 -0.05
C GLN A 218 -5.84 -24.23 0.74
N SER A 219 -5.73 -24.46 2.04
CA SER A 219 -4.72 -23.84 2.92
C SER A 219 -3.29 -24.02 2.41
N ARG A 220 -2.94 -25.20 1.89
CA ARG A 220 -1.62 -25.46 1.31
C ARG A 220 -1.27 -24.51 0.16
N VAL A 221 -2.22 -24.28 -0.76
CA VAL A 221 -2.00 -23.42 -1.94
C VAL A 221 -1.87 -21.94 -1.51
N ILE A 222 -2.65 -21.52 -0.52
CA ILE A 222 -2.54 -20.20 0.09
C ILE A 222 -1.16 -20.04 0.75
N ARG A 223 -0.72 -21.02 1.53
CA ARG A 223 0.60 -21.04 2.17
C ARG A 223 1.73 -20.88 1.17
N GLU A 224 1.76 -21.70 0.13
CA GLU A 224 2.79 -21.66 -0.91
C GLU A 224 2.85 -20.28 -1.58
N ARG A 225 1.69 -19.67 -1.86
CA ARG A 225 1.63 -18.33 -2.47
C ARG A 225 2.13 -17.24 -1.52
N LEU A 226 1.74 -17.30 -0.25
CA LEU A 226 2.19 -16.33 0.76
C LEU A 226 3.70 -16.44 1.00
N LEU A 227 4.25 -17.65 1.13
CA LEU A 227 5.69 -17.85 1.30
C LEU A 227 6.48 -17.29 0.11
N LYS A 228 5.99 -17.50 -1.12
CA LYS A 228 6.59 -16.92 -2.33
C LYS A 228 6.59 -15.39 -2.29
N GLU A 229 5.56 -14.76 -1.74
CA GLU A 229 5.53 -13.31 -1.55
C GLU A 229 6.61 -12.86 -0.57
N ALA A 230 6.75 -13.55 0.57
CA ALA A 230 7.75 -13.21 1.58
C ALA A 230 9.21 -13.40 1.10
N GLU A 231 9.44 -14.31 0.13
CA GLU A 231 10.77 -14.48 -0.48
C GLU A 231 11.22 -13.27 -1.29
N SER A 232 10.29 -12.53 -1.89
CA SER A 232 10.58 -11.37 -2.74
C SER A 232 10.28 -10.02 -2.07
N ASN A 233 9.59 -10.02 -0.93
CA ASN A 233 9.12 -8.82 -0.26
C ASN A 233 9.57 -8.76 1.21
N VAL A 234 10.66 -8.07 1.46
CA VAL A 234 11.27 -7.95 2.81
C VAL A 234 10.37 -7.25 3.84
N ALA A 235 9.34 -6.54 3.39
CA ALA A 235 8.39 -5.85 4.26
C ALA A 235 7.27 -6.76 4.78
N ILE A 236 7.17 -7.99 4.26
CA ILE A 236 6.15 -8.98 4.65
C ILE A 236 6.78 -10.08 5.47
N LYS A 237 6.17 -10.40 6.62
CA LYS A 237 6.50 -11.57 7.44
C LYS A 237 5.27 -12.45 7.57
N ILE A 238 5.48 -13.76 7.48
CA ILE A 238 4.40 -14.75 7.53
C ILE A 238 4.68 -15.69 8.69
N SER A 239 3.68 -15.91 9.51
CA SER A 239 3.64 -16.93 10.56
C SER A 239 2.36 -17.75 10.47
N GLU A 240 2.44 -19.01 10.83
CA GLU A 240 1.27 -19.90 10.90
C GLU A 240 0.54 -19.67 12.23
N THR A 241 -0.79 -19.62 12.19
CA THR A 241 -1.58 -19.59 13.42
C THR A 241 -1.53 -20.92 14.15
N PRO A 242 -1.71 -20.94 15.48
CA PRO A 242 -1.86 -22.19 16.22
C PRO A 242 -3.01 -23.01 15.62
N GLY A 243 -2.70 -24.18 15.02
CA GLY A 243 -3.67 -25.01 14.29
C GLY A 243 -3.40 -25.15 12.80
N GLY A 244 -2.57 -24.28 12.18
CA GLY A 244 -2.11 -24.41 10.79
C GLY A 244 -3.17 -24.14 9.70
N GLU A 245 -4.36 -23.66 10.07
CA GLU A 245 -5.46 -23.41 9.13
C GLU A 245 -5.47 -21.98 8.56
N ALA A 246 -4.76 -21.07 9.20
CA ALA A 246 -4.64 -19.68 8.79
C ALA A 246 -3.22 -19.15 8.96
N PHE A 247 -2.93 -18.02 8.34
CA PHE A 247 -1.61 -17.40 8.29
C PHE A 247 -1.70 -15.95 8.77
N GLU A 248 -0.87 -15.58 9.71
CA GLU A 248 -0.66 -14.20 10.08
C GLU A 248 0.34 -13.57 9.11
N VAL A 249 -0.09 -12.56 8.40
CA VAL A 249 0.72 -11.79 7.46
C VAL A 249 0.95 -10.42 8.04
N ALA A 250 2.19 -10.15 8.44
CA ALA A 250 2.58 -8.85 8.98
C ALA A 250 3.20 -7.98 7.88
N GLY A 251 2.85 -6.70 7.85
CA GLY A 251 3.33 -5.73 6.87
C GLY A 251 3.32 -4.29 7.40
N ARG A 252 3.72 -3.35 6.55
CA ARG A 252 3.89 -1.94 6.94
C ARG A 252 2.61 -1.12 6.96
N GLY A 253 1.53 -1.59 6.31
CA GLY A 253 0.28 -0.84 6.25
C GLY A 253 -0.82 -1.56 5.50
N GLU A 254 -2.05 -1.05 5.65
CA GLU A 254 -3.25 -1.64 5.05
C GLU A 254 -3.22 -1.67 3.52
N LEU A 255 -2.64 -0.67 2.87
CA LEU A 255 -2.51 -0.64 1.41
C LEU A 255 -1.67 -1.82 0.90
N GLN A 256 -0.55 -2.14 1.57
CA GLN A 256 0.28 -3.29 1.19
C GLN A 256 -0.49 -4.60 1.31
N MET A 257 -1.29 -4.75 2.37
CA MET A 257 -2.16 -5.92 2.55
C MET A 257 -3.26 -5.96 1.49
N GLY A 258 -3.90 -4.84 1.19
CA GLY A 258 -4.92 -4.71 0.15
C GLY A 258 -4.39 -5.13 -1.23
N VAL A 259 -3.19 -4.67 -1.61
CA VAL A 259 -2.54 -5.06 -2.88
C VAL A 259 -2.25 -6.57 -2.93
N LEU A 260 -1.74 -7.16 -1.84
CA LEU A 260 -1.49 -8.60 -1.78
C LEU A 260 -2.79 -9.40 -1.93
N ILE A 261 -3.83 -9.03 -1.20
CA ILE A 261 -5.14 -9.69 -1.26
C ILE A 261 -5.75 -9.57 -2.66
N GLU A 262 -5.70 -8.39 -3.26
CA GLU A 262 -6.24 -8.16 -4.62
C GLU A 262 -5.46 -8.95 -5.68
N ASN A 263 -4.13 -9.05 -5.57
CA ASN A 263 -3.33 -9.90 -6.46
C ASN A 263 -3.74 -11.38 -6.33
N MET A 264 -3.87 -11.90 -5.11
CA MET A 264 -4.31 -13.26 -4.88
C MET A 264 -5.74 -13.49 -5.39
N ARG A 265 -6.65 -12.53 -5.19
CA ARG A 265 -8.01 -12.56 -5.73
C ARG A 265 -8.00 -12.71 -7.25
N ARG A 266 -7.19 -11.92 -7.97
CA ARG A 266 -7.03 -12.01 -9.44
C ARG A 266 -6.38 -13.31 -9.89
N GLU A 267 -5.55 -13.91 -9.06
CA GLU A 267 -4.97 -15.23 -9.31
C GLU A 267 -5.96 -16.40 -9.09
N GLY A 268 -7.20 -16.12 -8.66
CA GLY A 268 -8.27 -17.09 -8.47
C GLY A 268 -8.35 -17.72 -7.08
N PHE A 269 -7.77 -17.06 -6.08
CA PHE A 269 -7.90 -17.48 -4.66
C PHE A 269 -9.25 -17.04 -4.07
N GLU A 270 -9.76 -17.84 -3.15
CA GLU A 270 -10.80 -17.45 -2.20
C GLU A 270 -10.19 -17.41 -0.78
N LEU A 271 -10.40 -16.30 -0.09
CA LEU A 271 -9.77 -16.02 1.20
C LEU A 271 -10.81 -15.54 2.22
N SER A 272 -10.56 -15.85 3.49
CA SER A 272 -11.16 -15.17 4.65
C SER A 272 -10.11 -14.25 5.26
N ILE A 273 -10.40 -12.96 5.33
CA ILE A 273 -9.47 -11.93 5.79
C ILE A 273 -9.99 -11.33 7.10
N SER A 274 -9.13 -11.28 8.12
CA SER A 274 -9.47 -10.63 9.40
C SER A 274 -9.29 -9.12 9.35
N ARG A 275 -9.87 -8.42 10.34
CA ARG A 275 -9.54 -7.03 10.60
C ARG A 275 -8.03 -6.85 10.80
N PRO A 276 -7.40 -5.82 10.23
CA PRO A 276 -6.02 -5.48 10.53
C PRO A 276 -5.82 -5.17 12.01
N GLN A 277 -4.82 -5.76 12.61
CA GLN A 277 -4.42 -5.48 13.99
C GLN A 277 -3.01 -4.90 13.99
N VAL A 278 -2.74 -3.94 14.87
CA VAL A 278 -1.38 -3.44 15.04
C VAL A 278 -0.54 -4.40 15.86
N LEU A 279 0.71 -4.56 15.45
CA LEU A 279 1.68 -5.32 16.22
C LEU A 279 2.03 -4.53 17.48
N MET A 280 1.90 -5.17 18.65
CA MET A 280 2.31 -4.61 19.91
C MET A 280 3.66 -5.18 20.32
N ARG A 281 4.44 -4.44 21.07
CA ARG A 281 5.70 -4.88 21.67
C ARG A 281 5.66 -4.69 23.17
N GLU A 282 6.47 -5.46 23.88
CA GLU A 282 6.75 -5.25 25.29
C GLU A 282 8.02 -4.39 25.41
N GLY A 283 7.94 -3.31 26.14
CA GLY A 283 9.07 -2.44 26.44
C GLY A 283 9.98 -3.01 27.52
N GLU A 284 11.09 -2.34 27.77
CA GLU A 284 12.12 -2.80 28.75
C GLU A 284 11.58 -2.96 30.18
N ASN A 285 10.54 -2.19 30.53
CA ASN A 285 9.90 -2.22 31.86
C ASN A 285 8.59 -3.04 31.87
N GLY A 286 8.30 -3.80 30.83
CA GLY A 286 7.07 -4.58 30.69
C GLY A 286 5.86 -3.77 30.24
N GLU A 287 6.04 -2.50 29.86
CA GLU A 287 4.96 -1.67 29.30
C GLU A 287 4.59 -2.11 27.90
N ARG A 288 3.30 -1.98 27.57
CA ARG A 288 2.79 -2.28 26.24
C ARG A 288 3.08 -1.11 25.30
N LEU A 289 3.87 -1.37 24.27
CA LEU A 289 4.23 -0.39 23.23
C LEU A 289 3.42 -0.62 21.95
N GLU A 290 2.98 0.47 21.33
CA GLU A 290 2.33 0.49 20.03
C GLU A 290 3.14 1.28 18.99
N PRO A 291 3.03 0.95 17.69
CA PRO A 291 3.71 1.69 16.65
C PRO A 291 3.04 3.05 16.44
N ILE A 292 3.85 4.09 16.43
CA ILE A 292 3.46 5.45 16.10
C ILE A 292 3.95 5.78 14.70
N GLU A 293 3.11 6.40 13.90
CA GLU A 293 3.46 6.89 12.58
C GLU A 293 3.50 8.42 12.59
N GLU A 294 4.50 8.99 11.94
CA GLU A 294 4.51 10.40 11.57
C GLU A 294 3.65 10.58 10.33
N VAL A 295 2.64 11.39 10.45
CA VAL A 295 1.69 11.68 9.39
C VAL A 295 1.91 13.11 8.91
N THR A 296 2.25 13.25 7.63
CA THR A 296 2.35 14.54 6.95
C THR A 296 1.12 14.74 6.08
N ILE A 297 0.35 15.78 6.37
CA ILE A 297 -0.93 16.08 5.72
C ILE A 297 -0.85 17.47 5.08
N ASP A 298 -1.17 17.54 3.79
CA ASP A 298 -1.36 18.80 3.07
C ASP A 298 -2.83 18.94 2.71
N VAL A 299 -3.49 19.97 3.24
CA VAL A 299 -4.92 20.25 3.03
C VAL A 299 -5.17 21.73 2.74
N ASP A 300 -6.28 22.01 2.11
CA ASP A 300 -6.76 23.39 1.98
C ASP A 300 -7.12 23.93 3.38
N ASP A 301 -6.88 25.22 3.63
CA ASP A 301 -7.00 25.84 4.94
C ASP A 301 -8.36 25.61 5.61
N GLU A 302 -9.44 25.54 4.81
CA GLU A 302 -10.81 25.30 5.27
C GLU A 302 -11.01 23.92 5.94
N TYR A 303 -10.21 22.90 5.58
CA TYR A 303 -10.34 21.54 6.14
C TYR A 303 -9.35 21.26 7.29
N SER A 304 -8.39 22.14 7.52
CA SER A 304 -7.32 21.94 8.51
C SER A 304 -7.86 21.70 9.93
N GLY A 305 -8.87 22.47 10.33
CA GLY A 305 -9.51 22.33 11.65
C GLY A 305 -10.16 20.98 11.86
N THR A 306 -10.95 20.50 10.88
CA THR A 306 -11.62 19.19 10.93
C THR A 306 -10.62 18.05 11.00
N VAL A 307 -9.54 18.13 10.21
CA VAL A 307 -8.48 17.12 10.18
C VAL A 307 -7.76 17.05 11.52
N ILE A 308 -7.39 18.20 12.10
CA ILE A 308 -6.71 18.26 13.41
C ILE A 308 -7.60 17.69 14.51
N GLU A 309 -8.88 18.10 14.57
CA GLU A 309 -9.84 17.58 15.55
C GLU A 309 -9.95 16.06 15.51
N LYS A 310 -10.05 15.47 14.32
CA LYS A 310 -10.12 14.02 14.15
C LYS A 310 -8.83 13.32 14.58
N ILE A 311 -7.69 13.83 14.14
CA ILE A 311 -6.40 13.23 14.47
C ILE A 311 -6.12 13.26 15.96
N THR A 312 -6.30 14.42 16.60
CA THR A 312 -5.98 14.58 18.02
C THR A 312 -7.08 14.04 18.94
N GLY A 313 -8.33 14.19 18.58
CA GLY A 313 -9.47 13.76 19.39
C GLY A 313 -9.72 12.26 19.29
N THR A 314 -10.23 11.81 18.15
CA THR A 314 -10.69 10.40 17.97
C THR A 314 -9.56 9.43 17.68
N ARG A 315 -8.49 9.85 17.00
CA ARG A 315 -7.40 9.00 16.56
C ARG A 315 -6.20 8.94 17.50
N LYS A 316 -6.26 9.69 18.63
CA LYS A 316 -5.22 9.71 19.68
C LYS A 316 -3.83 10.16 19.19
N GLY A 317 -3.80 10.99 18.15
CA GLY A 317 -2.57 11.59 17.66
C GLY A 317 -2.20 12.85 18.42
N ASP A 318 -0.91 13.19 18.37
CA ASP A 318 -0.36 14.46 18.88
C ASP A 318 0.05 15.31 17.69
N LEU A 319 -0.37 16.58 17.68
CA LEU A 319 0.08 17.55 16.69
C LEU A 319 1.54 17.92 16.98
N ALA A 320 2.43 17.68 16.02
CA ALA A 320 3.83 18.05 16.13
C ALA A 320 4.10 19.42 15.52
N GLU A 321 3.54 19.70 14.33
CA GLU A 321 3.80 20.93 13.61
C GLU A 321 2.60 21.30 12.73
N MET A 322 2.37 22.60 12.55
CA MET A 322 1.36 23.13 11.64
C MET A 322 1.90 24.40 10.96
N ASN A 323 2.01 24.37 9.65
CA ASN A 323 2.56 25.46 8.85
C ASN A 323 1.63 25.79 7.68
N GLN A 324 1.34 27.06 7.48
CA GLN A 324 0.72 27.53 6.26
C GLN A 324 1.78 27.57 5.15
N THR A 325 1.54 26.81 4.07
CA THR A 325 2.50 26.70 2.96
C THR A 325 2.32 27.77 1.88
N GLY A 326 1.44 28.76 2.12
CA GLY A 326 1.00 29.72 1.10
C GLY A 326 -0.05 29.10 0.17
N ASN A 327 -0.60 29.89 -0.72
CA ASN A 327 -1.62 29.45 -1.69
C ASN A 327 -2.87 28.77 -1.08
N GLY A 328 -3.26 29.14 0.14
CA GLY A 328 -4.45 28.63 0.81
C GLY A 328 -4.34 27.18 1.28
N LYS A 329 -3.12 26.67 1.50
CA LYS A 329 -2.87 25.32 2.00
C LYS A 329 -2.12 25.30 3.32
N THR A 330 -2.50 24.37 4.16
CA THR A 330 -1.87 24.09 5.46
C THR A 330 -1.21 22.72 5.45
N ARG A 331 0.05 22.65 5.89
CA ARG A 331 0.76 21.40 6.19
C ARG A 331 0.67 21.12 7.67
N ILE A 332 0.26 19.90 7.98
CA ILE A 332 0.11 19.37 9.34
C ILE A 332 1.04 18.17 9.48
N ILE A 333 1.86 18.16 10.54
CA ILE A 333 2.66 17.00 10.94
C ILE A 333 2.14 16.52 12.28
N ALA A 334 1.81 15.25 12.39
CA ALA A 334 1.27 14.67 13.62
C ALA A 334 1.83 13.27 13.87
N HIS A 335 1.98 12.89 15.14
CA HIS A 335 2.40 11.55 15.57
C HIS A 335 1.16 10.76 16.02
N VAL A 336 0.75 9.78 15.23
CA VAL A 336 -0.52 9.07 15.40
C VAL A 336 -0.29 7.57 15.58
N PRO A 337 -0.94 6.91 16.56
CA PRO A 337 -0.92 5.45 16.64
C PRO A 337 -1.38 4.80 15.32
N SER A 338 -0.62 3.83 14.80
CA SER A 338 -0.95 3.16 13.53
C SER A 338 -2.39 2.61 13.50
N ARG A 339 -2.90 2.11 14.66
CA ARG A 339 -4.30 1.65 14.78
C ARG A 339 -5.34 2.77 14.60
N GLY A 340 -4.96 4.02 14.88
CA GLY A 340 -5.80 5.20 14.65
C GLY A 340 -5.93 5.58 13.19
N LEU A 341 -4.99 5.12 12.36
CA LEU A 341 -4.95 5.39 10.93
C LEU A 341 -5.61 4.31 10.07
N ILE A 342 -5.97 3.16 10.66
CA ILE A 342 -6.73 2.10 9.96
C ILE A 342 -8.09 2.67 9.54
N GLY A 343 -8.36 2.62 8.23
CA GLY A 343 -9.58 3.14 7.62
C GLY A 343 -9.69 4.68 7.57
N TYR A 344 -8.75 5.42 8.14
CA TYR A 344 -8.82 6.88 8.18
C TYR A 344 -8.69 7.54 6.79
N TYR A 345 -7.96 6.91 5.87
CA TYR A 345 -7.70 7.50 4.55
C TYR A 345 -9.00 7.77 3.75
N GLY A 346 -9.96 6.86 3.77
CA GLY A 346 -11.25 7.05 3.12
C GLY A 346 -12.08 8.19 3.74
N GLU A 347 -12.08 8.27 5.09
CA GLU A 347 -12.72 9.36 5.84
C GLU A 347 -12.05 10.70 5.53
N PHE A 348 -10.72 10.74 5.52
CA PHE A 348 -9.92 11.90 5.19
C PHE A 348 -10.20 12.46 3.79
N LEU A 349 -10.28 11.58 2.77
CA LEU A 349 -10.65 12.01 1.41
C LEU A 349 -12.06 12.59 1.36
N THR A 350 -12.99 12.04 2.12
CA THR A 350 -14.37 12.58 2.20
C THR A 350 -14.38 13.97 2.85
N ASP A 351 -13.68 14.14 3.97
CA ASP A 351 -13.60 15.41 4.70
C ASP A 351 -12.93 16.51 3.90
N THR A 352 -11.93 16.15 3.09
CA THR A 352 -11.16 17.08 2.25
C THR A 352 -11.67 17.17 0.81
N ARG A 353 -12.83 16.57 0.51
CA ARG A 353 -13.41 16.49 -0.85
C ARG A 353 -12.42 15.98 -1.91
N GLY A 354 -11.50 15.11 -1.49
CA GLY A 354 -10.49 14.51 -2.35
C GLY A 354 -9.27 15.40 -2.67
N THR A 355 -9.17 16.61 -2.13
CA THR A 355 -8.05 17.54 -2.40
C THR A 355 -6.87 17.35 -1.46
N GLY A 356 -7.09 16.70 -0.31
CA GLY A 356 -6.07 16.47 0.71
C GLY A 356 -5.06 15.40 0.30
N VAL A 357 -3.81 15.57 0.72
CA VAL A 357 -2.72 14.60 0.58
C VAL A 357 -2.29 14.15 1.97
N LEU A 358 -2.22 12.85 2.17
CA LEU A 358 -1.81 12.24 3.43
C LEU A 358 -0.68 11.24 3.15
N ASN A 359 0.47 11.49 3.77
CA ASN A 359 1.61 10.58 3.78
C ASN A 359 1.87 10.13 5.22
N ARG A 360 2.28 8.87 5.39
CA ARG A 360 2.61 8.31 6.69
C ARG A 360 3.85 7.44 6.62
N VAL A 361 4.70 7.55 7.64
CA VAL A 361 5.92 6.74 7.79
C VAL A 361 6.02 6.28 9.25
N PHE A 362 6.62 5.11 9.47
CA PHE A 362 6.89 4.66 10.84
C PHE A 362 7.80 5.68 11.54
N HIS A 363 7.45 6.08 12.76
CA HIS A 363 8.22 7.00 13.57
C HIS A 363 8.93 6.26 14.70
N GLU A 364 8.18 5.72 15.66
CA GLU A 364 8.73 5.05 16.84
C GLU A 364 7.76 4.04 17.47
N TRP A 365 8.23 3.34 18.50
CA TRP A 365 7.41 2.54 19.39
C TRP A 365 7.19 3.35 20.67
N ALA A 366 5.94 3.64 21.03
CA ALA A 366 5.59 4.44 22.21
C ALA A 366 4.54 3.72 23.08
N PRO A 367 4.39 4.11 24.34
CA PRO A 367 3.39 3.54 25.23
C PRO A 367 1.97 3.62 24.68
N PHE A 368 1.19 2.57 24.92
CA PHE A 368 -0.19 2.46 24.46
C PHE A 368 -1.07 3.63 24.92
N ARG A 369 -1.68 4.35 23.98
CA ARG A 369 -2.46 5.58 24.22
C ARG A 369 -3.94 5.34 24.56
N GLY A 370 -4.29 4.17 25.10
CA GLY A 370 -5.67 3.83 25.47
C GLY A 370 -6.53 3.39 24.27
N THR A 371 -7.80 3.13 24.48
CA THR A 371 -8.72 2.62 23.45
C THR A 371 -9.11 3.70 22.44
N ILE A 372 -9.18 3.30 21.16
CA ILE A 372 -9.78 4.08 20.08
C ILE A 372 -11.16 3.50 19.81
N PRO A 373 -12.23 4.32 19.74
CA PRO A 373 -13.56 3.83 19.42
C PRO A 373 -13.56 3.11 18.05
N GLY A 374 -14.15 1.93 18.00
CA GLY A 374 -14.42 1.21 16.76
C GLY A 374 -15.61 1.79 15.99
N ARG A 375 -16.17 1.00 15.07
CA ARG A 375 -17.40 1.33 14.36
C ARG A 375 -18.54 1.64 15.35
N ARG A 376 -19.26 2.73 15.12
CA ARG A 376 -20.38 3.15 15.98
C ARG A 376 -21.68 2.39 15.70
N ALA A 377 -21.89 1.96 14.44
CA ALA A 377 -23.09 1.28 14.00
C ALA A 377 -22.92 -0.25 14.10
N GLY A 378 -23.97 -0.96 14.49
CA GLY A 378 -24.04 -2.42 14.39
C GLY A 378 -24.26 -2.88 12.95
N VAL A 379 -24.44 -4.19 12.76
CA VAL A 379 -24.69 -4.79 11.43
C VAL A 379 -25.98 -5.59 11.39
N LEU A 380 -26.54 -5.71 10.18
CA LEU A 380 -27.66 -6.59 9.86
C LEU A 380 -27.09 -7.95 9.42
N ILE A 381 -27.42 -9.01 10.16
CA ILE A 381 -26.86 -10.35 9.96
C ILE A 381 -27.97 -11.27 9.42
N SER A 382 -27.71 -11.98 8.33
CA SER A 382 -28.64 -12.97 7.80
C SER A 382 -28.77 -14.18 8.73
N MET A 383 -30.02 -14.57 9.01
CA MET A 383 -30.35 -15.79 9.77
C MET A 383 -30.50 -17.02 8.88
N GLU A 384 -30.58 -16.85 7.55
CA GLU A 384 -31.01 -17.88 6.62
C GLU A 384 -30.02 -18.06 5.46
N ASN A 385 -30.09 -19.24 4.87
CA ASN A 385 -29.37 -19.56 3.63
C ASN A 385 -30.36 -19.48 2.45
N GLY A 386 -29.98 -18.82 1.36
CA GLY A 386 -30.83 -18.74 0.17
C GLY A 386 -30.53 -17.58 -0.74
N VAL A 387 -31.55 -17.01 -1.31
CA VAL A 387 -31.47 -15.86 -2.22
C VAL A 387 -32.34 -14.72 -1.68
N SER A 388 -31.79 -13.54 -1.57
CA SER A 388 -32.46 -12.36 -1.03
C SER A 388 -33.68 -11.96 -1.88
N VAL A 389 -34.76 -11.55 -1.21
CA VAL A 389 -36.03 -11.16 -1.85
C VAL A 389 -36.22 -9.65 -1.72
N ALA A 390 -36.64 -8.98 -2.82
CA ALA A 390 -36.80 -7.54 -2.86
C ALA A 390 -37.73 -7.03 -1.75
N TYR A 391 -38.88 -7.70 -1.50
CA TYR A 391 -39.80 -7.33 -0.45
C TYR A 391 -39.22 -7.38 0.96
N ALA A 392 -38.37 -8.39 1.23
CA ALA A 392 -37.69 -8.49 2.51
C ALA A 392 -36.70 -7.35 2.71
N LEU A 393 -35.88 -7.07 1.68
CA LEU A 393 -34.89 -6.00 1.73
C LEU A 393 -35.56 -4.63 1.92
N TRP A 394 -36.65 -4.37 1.23
CA TRP A 394 -37.39 -3.12 1.37
C TRP A 394 -37.87 -2.88 2.82
N ASN A 395 -38.34 -3.92 3.49
CA ASN A 395 -38.72 -3.80 4.92
C ASN A 395 -37.50 -3.64 5.84
N LEU A 396 -36.31 -4.12 5.41
CA LEU A 396 -35.06 -4.01 6.17
C LEU A 396 -34.38 -2.65 5.99
N GLU A 397 -34.69 -1.90 4.92
CA GLU A 397 -34.17 -0.53 4.72
C GLU A 397 -34.58 0.43 5.85
N GLU A 398 -35.69 0.18 6.54
CA GLU A 398 -36.07 0.93 7.75
C GLU A 398 -35.11 0.70 8.93
N ARG A 399 -34.35 -0.40 8.91
CA ARG A 399 -33.38 -0.79 9.95
C ARG A 399 -31.97 -0.31 9.66
N GLY A 400 -31.68 0.03 8.40
CA GLY A 400 -30.35 0.47 8.03
C GLY A 400 -30.08 0.39 6.52
N ARG A 401 -28.83 0.57 6.13
CA ARG A 401 -28.41 0.58 4.73
C ARG A 401 -27.93 -0.80 4.30
N MET A 402 -28.40 -1.27 3.14
CA MET A 402 -28.05 -2.60 2.62
C MET A 402 -26.71 -2.62 1.88
N PHE A 403 -25.99 -3.74 1.99
CA PHE A 403 -24.79 -4.07 1.21
C PHE A 403 -25.10 -5.00 0.03
N ILE A 404 -26.29 -5.58 0.00
CA ILE A 404 -26.74 -6.51 -1.03
C ILE A 404 -28.02 -6.03 -1.71
N GLY A 405 -28.18 -6.39 -2.98
CA GLY A 405 -29.42 -6.19 -3.72
C GLY A 405 -30.34 -7.43 -3.67
N ALA A 406 -31.49 -7.32 -4.34
CA ALA A 406 -32.37 -8.46 -4.57
C ALA A 406 -31.67 -9.53 -5.43
N GLN A 407 -32.06 -10.79 -5.26
CA GLN A 407 -31.54 -11.96 -5.96
C GLN A 407 -30.05 -12.28 -5.63
N ALA A 408 -29.49 -11.69 -4.56
CA ALA A 408 -28.14 -12.01 -4.12
C ALA A 408 -28.14 -13.33 -3.33
N PRO A 409 -27.16 -14.24 -3.58
CA PRO A 409 -26.97 -15.42 -2.75
C PRO A 409 -26.48 -15.00 -1.37
N ILE A 410 -27.11 -15.53 -0.35
CA ILE A 410 -26.83 -15.22 1.05
C ILE A 410 -26.76 -16.50 1.88
N TYR A 411 -26.11 -16.39 3.03
CA TYR A 411 -26.02 -17.48 4.01
C TYR A 411 -26.12 -16.96 5.43
N GLN A 412 -26.43 -17.85 6.36
CA GLN A 412 -26.49 -17.55 7.79
C GLN A 412 -25.15 -17.00 8.30
N GLY A 413 -25.18 -15.90 9.03
CA GLY A 413 -23.98 -15.23 9.52
C GLY A 413 -23.35 -14.24 8.54
N MET A 414 -23.85 -14.13 7.28
CA MET A 414 -23.43 -13.11 6.33
C MET A 414 -23.96 -11.75 6.78
N ILE A 415 -23.11 -10.73 6.73
CA ILE A 415 -23.48 -9.34 7.00
C ILE A 415 -24.03 -8.74 5.71
N ILE A 416 -25.29 -8.31 5.76
CA ILE A 416 -26.04 -7.86 4.60
C ILE A 416 -26.35 -6.36 4.60
N GLY A 417 -25.98 -5.66 5.68
CA GLY A 417 -26.20 -4.22 5.80
C GLY A 417 -25.64 -3.65 7.10
N GLU A 418 -25.60 -2.33 7.16
CA GLU A 418 -25.29 -1.56 8.36
C GLU A 418 -26.57 -1.28 9.14
N HIS A 419 -26.59 -1.54 10.43
CA HIS A 419 -27.71 -1.22 11.29
C HIS A 419 -27.70 0.25 11.70
N SER A 420 -28.87 0.89 11.77
CA SER A 420 -28.99 2.29 12.19
C SER A 420 -28.70 2.53 13.69
N ARG A 421 -28.58 1.46 14.48
CA ARG A 421 -28.24 1.47 15.90
C ARG A 421 -26.86 0.85 16.14
N ASP A 422 -26.37 0.95 17.36
CA ASP A 422 -25.06 0.47 17.78
C ASP A 422 -24.96 -1.06 18.00
N ASN A 423 -26.09 -1.77 18.02
CA ASN A 423 -26.15 -3.22 18.22
C ASN A 423 -26.36 -3.98 16.91
N ASP A 424 -25.80 -5.17 16.84
CA ASP A 424 -26.05 -6.12 15.75
C ASP A 424 -27.49 -6.64 15.79
N LEU A 425 -28.08 -6.84 14.61
CA LEU A 425 -29.43 -7.33 14.46
C LEU A 425 -29.49 -8.51 13.50
N GLU A 426 -29.98 -9.65 13.98
CA GLU A 426 -30.27 -10.80 13.15
C GLU A 426 -31.59 -10.60 12.40
N VAL A 427 -31.57 -10.80 11.08
CA VAL A 427 -32.70 -10.51 10.18
C VAL A 427 -32.92 -11.63 9.17
N ASN A 428 -34.16 -11.75 8.67
CA ASN A 428 -34.53 -12.70 7.62
C ASN A 428 -34.74 -12.00 6.28
N PRO A 429 -33.75 -12.03 5.35
CA PRO A 429 -33.85 -11.38 4.05
C PRO A 429 -34.56 -12.23 2.97
N LEU A 430 -35.15 -13.39 3.35
CA LEU A 430 -35.91 -14.26 2.45
C LEU A 430 -37.40 -14.17 2.64
N LYS A 431 -37.90 -13.40 3.64
CA LYS A 431 -39.34 -13.33 3.97
C LYS A 431 -40.11 -12.65 2.85
N GLY A 432 -40.74 -13.46 2.00
CA GLY A 432 -41.66 -12.97 0.94
C GLY A 432 -42.93 -12.34 1.49
N LYS A 433 -43.62 -11.57 0.63
CA LYS A 433 -44.93 -11.05 0.91
C LYS A 433 -45.92 -12.21 1.11
N LYS A 434 -46.57 -12.27 2.27
CA LYS A 434 -47.70 -13.22 2.45
C LYS A 434 -48.85 -12.76 1.57
N LEU A 435 -49.24 -13.58 0.59
CA LEU A 435 -50.45 -13.36 -0.20
C LEU A 435 -51.69 -13.45 0.71
N THR A 436 -52.20 -12.33 1.15
CA THR A 436 -53.35 -12.31 2.06
C THR A 436 -54.68 -12.00 1.40
N ASN A 437 -54.74 -11.61 0.10
CA ASN A 437 -56.02 -11.35 -0.58
C ASN A 437 -55.93 -11.56 -2.09
N VAL A 438 -56.74 -12.47 -2.60
CA VAL A 438 -56.93 -12.79 -4.03
C VAL A 438 -57.54 -11.61 -4.83
N ARG A 439 -58.16 -10.63 -4.16
CA ARG A 439 -58.86 -9.50 -4.80
C ARG A 439 -58.00 -8.25 -5.09
N ALA A 440 -56.74 -8.21 -4.65
CA ALA A 440 -55.85 -7.05 -4.81
C ALA A 440 -54.67 -7.33 -5.77
N SER A 441 -54.73 -8.34 -6.64
CA SER A 441 -53.65 -8.76 -7.53
C SER A 441 -53.36 -7.78 -8.67
N GLY A 442 -54.09 -6.64 -8.77
CA GLY A 442 -53.90 -5.66 -9.85
C GLY A 442 -53.13 -4.39 -9.50
N THR A 443 -52.73 -4.20 -8.23
CA THR A 443 -52.07 -2.96 -7.76
C THR A 443 -50.83 -3.22 -6.92
N ASP A 444 -50.02 -4.21 -7.27
CA ASP A 444 -48.72 -4.35 -6.63
C ASP A 444 -47.75 -3.31 -7.24
N ASP A 445 -47.59 -2.19 -6.53
CA ASP A 445 -46.50 -1.25 -6.83
C ASP A 445 -45.15 -1.96 -6.79
N ALA A 446 -44.36 -1.77 -7.85
CA ALA A 446 -43.02 -2.34 -7.93
C ALA A 446 -42.16 -1.82 -6.76
N VAL A 447 -41.68 -2.72 -5.93
CA VAL A 447 -40.78 -2.39 -4.82
C VAL A 447 -39.52 -1.74 -5.38
N ARG A 448 -39.29 -0.48 -5.04
CA ARG A 448 -38.05 0.23 -5.38
C ARG A 448 -37.12 0.15 -4.18
N LEU A 449 -36.01 -0.51 -4.36
CA LEU A 449 -34.93 -0.56 -3.37
C LEU A 449 -33.95 0.59 -3.58
N THR A 450 -33.37 1.10 -2.49
CA THR A 450 -32.21 1.98 -2.55
C THR A 450 -31.01 1.22 -3.08
N THR A 451 -30.12 1.92 -3.77
CA THR A 451 -28.88 1.30 -4.27
C THR A 451 -28.05 0.80 -3.10
N PRO A 452 -27.67 -0.49 -3.06
CA PRO A 452 -26.86 -1.02 -1.99
C PRO A 452 -25.46 -0.40 -1.99
N ILE A 453 -24.86 -0.27 -0.81
CA ILE A 453 -23.49 0.18 -0.65
C ILE A 453 -22.59 -0.96 -1.15
N GLN A 454 -21.76 -0.68 -2.15
CA GLN A 454 -20.71 -1.59 -2.61
C GLN A 454 -19.37 -1.10 -2.06
N MET A 455 -18.79 -1.89 -1.17
CA MET A 455 -17.49 -1.58 -0.58
C MET A 455 -16.37 -2.08 -1.47
N SER A 456 -15.34 -1.27 -1.64
CA SER A 456 -14.03 -1.73 -2.11
C SER A 456 -13.42 -2.70 -1.10
N LEU A 457 -12.34 -3.39 -1.48
CA LEU A 457 -11.63 -4.29 -0.57
C LEU A 457 -11.08 -3.55 0.65
N GLU A 458 -10.49 -2.38 0.44
CA GLU A 458 -9.94 -1.53 1.48
C GLU A 458 -11.03 -1.04 2.44
N GLU A 459 -12.16 -0.59 1.92
CA GLU A 459 -13.32 -0.19 2.73
C GLU A 459 -13.86 -1.37 3.54
N ALA A 460 -13.99 -2.54 2.95
CA ALA A 460 -14.48 -3.73 3.62
C ALA A 460 -13.55 -4.17 4.78
N ILE A 461 -12.23 -4.17 4.56
CA ILE A 461 -11.22 -4.53 5.58
C ILE A 461 -11.21 -3.51 6.73
N ALA A 462 -11.38 -2.23 6.41
CA ALA A 462 -11.44 -1.16 7.42
C ALA A 462 -12.76 -1.15 8.20
N TYR A 463 -13.86 -1.59 7.57
CA TYR A 463 -15.20 -1.57 8.14
C TYR A 463 -15.43 -2.64 9.20
N ILE A 464 -14.90 -3.86 9.03
CA ILE A 464 -15.17 -5.01 9.88
C ILE A 464 -14.65 -4.83 11.30
N ASP A 465 -15.34 -5.47 12.26
CA ASP A 465 -14.91 -5.59 13.65
C ASP A 465 -14.14 -6.89 13.93
N ASP A 466 -13.62 -7.06 15.15
CA ASP A 466 -12.73 -8.16 15.54
C ASP A 466 -13.40 -9.56 15.46
N ASP A 467 -14.73 -9.61 15.52
CA ASP A 467 -15.53 -10.82 15.38
C ASP A 467 -16.06 -11.04 13.97
N GLU A 468 -15.59 -10.25 13.00
CA GLU A 468 -16.01 -10.27 11.62
C GLU A 468 -14.85 -10.63 10.69
N LEU A 469 -15.20 -11.06 9.48
CA LEU A 469 -14.25 -11.43 8.42
C LEU A 469 -14.74 -10.87 7.08
N VAL A 470 -13.79 -10.55 6.20
CA VAL A 470 -14.06 -10.30 4.79
C VAL A 470 -13.86 -11.59 4.01
N GLU A 471 -14.89 -12.07 3.35
CA GLU A 471 -14.81 -13.14 2.36
C GLU A 471 -14.43 -12.52 1.02
N VAL A 472 -13.24 -12.85 0.52
CA VAL A 472 -12.69 -12.33 -0.73
C VAL A 472 -12.66 -13.46 -1.76
N THR A 473 -13.34 -13.25 -2.89
CA THR A 473 -13.36 -14.20 -4.01
C THR A 473 -13.04 -13.47 -5.32
N PRO A 474 -12.73 -14.15 -6.41
CA PRO A 474 -12.49 -13.50 -7.71
C PRO A 474 -13.60 -12.55 -8.18
N GLN A 475 -14.85 -12.80 -7.80
CA GLN A 475 -16.02 -12.03 -8.27
C GLN A 475 -16.66 -11.17 -7.18
N SER A 476 -16.51 -11.53 -5.90
CA SER A 476 -17.26 -10.92 -4.81
C SER A 476 -16.41 -10.56 -3.61
N ILE A 477 -16.82 -9.52 -2.91
CA ILE A 477 -16.35 -9.17 -1.57
C ILE A 477 -17.58 -9.19 -0.69
N ARG A 478 -17.59 -10.05 0.35
CA ARG A 478 -18.71 -10.22 1.28
C ARG A 478 -18.21 -10.07 2.71
N LEU A 479 -19.04 -9.51 3.55
CA LEU A 479 -18.77 -9.41 4.98
C LEU A 479 -19.51 -10.51 5.72
N ARG A 480 -18.89 -11.09 6.73
CA ARG A 480 -19.52 -12.13 7.54
C ARG A 480 -19.05 -12.10 8.99
N LYS A 481 -19.85 -12.67 9.87
CA LYS A 481 -19.38 -12.99 11.23
C LYS A 481 -18.37 -14.16 11.19
N ARG A 482 -17.41 -14.14 12.11
CA ARG A 482 -16.42 -15.23 12.26
C ARG A 482 -17.11 -16.56 12.54
N TYR A 483 -18.07 -16.56 13.46
CA TYR A 483 -18.92 -17.71 13.77
C TYR A 483 -20.27 -17.53 13.10
N LEU A 484 -20.62 -18.42 12.18
CA LEU A 484 -21.84 -18.31 11.39
C LEU A 484 -23.09 -18.64 12.20
N ASP A 485 -22.99 -19.58 13.15
CA ASP A 485 -24.10 -19.98 14.01
C ASP A 485 -24.34 -18.95 15.14
N PRO A 486 -25.58 -18.48 15.37
CA PRO A 486 -25.90 -17.47 16.39
C PRO A 486 -25.68 -17.98 17.82
N HIS A 487 -25.86 -19.29 18.08
CA HIS A 487 -25.62 -19.87 19.41
C HIS A 487 -24.12 -19.91 19.70
N GLU A 488 -23.33 -20.21 18.70
CA GLU A 488 -21.87 -20.19 18.81
C GLU A 488 -21.35 -18.76 19.05
N ARG A 489 -21.84 -17.75 18.31
CA ARG A 489 -21.52 -16.33 18.55
C ARG A 489 -21.80 -15.95 20.01
N LYS A 490 -23.01 -16.29 20.51
CA LYS A 490 -23.40 -16.00 21.89
C LYS A 490 -22.56 -16.72 22.93
N ARG A 491 -22.10 -17.95 22.64
CA ARG A 491 -21.20 -18.70 23.52
C ARG A 491 -19.84 -18.02 23.58
N MET A 492 -19.26 -17.67 22.43
CA MET A 492 -17.92 -17.07 22.33
C MET A 492 -17.87 -15.64 22.87
N SER A 493 -18.95 -14.86 22.78
CA SER A 493 -19.04 -13.52 23.37
C SER A 493 -19.03 -13.51 24.89
N LYS A 494 -19.42 -14.61 25.54
CA LYS A 494 -19.38 -14.77 27.01
C LYS A 494 -18.02 -15.23 27.55
N THR A 495 -17.13 -15.67 26.67
CA THR A 495 -15.81 -16.21 27.04
C THR A 495 -14.70 -15.14 26.94
N LYS A 496 -15.03 -13.96 26.35
CA LYS A 496 -14.23 -12.74 26.37
C LYS A 496 -14.56 -11.91 27.62
#